data_66b6245665d3b93d48a8dfd24253c710
#
_entry.id   66b6245665d3b93d48a8dfd24253c710
#
_cell.length_a   1.000
_cell.length_b   1.000
_cell.length_c   1.000
_cell.angle_alpha   90.00
_cell.angle_beta   90.00
_cell.angle_gamma   90.00
#
_symmetry.space_group_name_H-M   'P 1'
#
loop_
_entity.id
_entity.type
_entity.pdbx_description
1 polymer ?
#
loop_
_entity_poly.entity_id
_entity_poly.type
_entity_poly.pdbx_seq_one_letter_code
_entity_poly.pdbx_strand_id
1 'polypeptide(L)'
;MHSLIPAWVDGTLTPVEKLLVHQRGLRHKAVSVFLLSGDQTLIQQRALTKYHTPGLWANTCCTHPHWGESAIDCATRRLTEELGLTGLTLTPVGQVEYRAEVGNGLIEHELVDIFTAEAPLTVQITPNPAEVMATQWLPLATLTAQTKTDPARFTPWLRIYIADHPHLLAP
;
A
#
# COMPACT_ATOMS: atom_id res chain seq x y z
N MET A 1 -16.17 -4.34 -13.57
CA MET A 1 -16.49 -2.88 -13.44
C MET A 1 -15.16 -2.15 -13.29
N HIS A 2 -14.83 -1.23 -14.22
CA HIS A 2 -13.58 -0.50 -14.16
C HIS A 2 -13.63 0.51 -13.00
N SER A 3 -12.68 0.41 -12.07
CA SER A 3 -12.60 1.33 -10.92
C SER A 3 -12.07 2.68 -11.38
N LEU A 4 -12.82 3.76 -11.11
CA LEU A 4 -12.38 5.13 -11.32
C LEU A 4 -11.66 5.62 -10.07
N ILE A 5 -10.43 6.11 -10.23
CA ILE A 5 -9.60 6.66 -9.16
C ILE A 5 -9.26 8.13 -9.42
N PRO A 6 -9.00 8.92 -8.37
CA PRO A 6 -8.63 10.34 -8.53
C PRO A 6 -7.23 10.49 -9.11
N ALA A 7 -7.11 11.03 -10.32
CA ALA A 7 -5.85 11.32 -10.98
C ALA A 7 -5.83 12.75 -11.55
N TRP A 8 -4.64 13.35 -11.67
CA TRP A 8 -4.49 14.68 -12.27
C TRP A 8 -4.32 14.57 -13.77
N VAL A 9 -5.23 15.21 -14.49
CA VAL A 9 -5.17 15.39 -15.96
C VAL A 9 -5.11 16.90 -16.23
N ASP A 10 -4.06 17.34 -16.88
CA ASP A 10 -3.82 18.77 -17.18
C ASP A 10 -3.98 19.68 -15.94
N GLY A 11 -3.45 19.21 -14.81
CA GLY A 11 -3.51 19.92 -13.52
C GLY A 11 -4.84 19.84 -12.77
N THR A 12 -5.86 19.19 -13.34
CA THR A 12 -7.18 19.04 -12.72
C THR A 12 -7.39 17.63 -12.19
N LEU A 13 -7.82 17.50 -10.92
CA LEU A 13 -8.16 16.21 -10.34
C LEU A 13 -9.44 15.66 -11.00
N THR A 14 -9.35 14.48 -11.60
CA THR A 14 -10.34 13.91 -12.50
C THR A 14 -10.53 12.42 -12.23
N PRO A 15 -11.75 11.87 -12.36
CA PRO A 15 -11.94 10.41 -12.27
C PRO A 15 -11.41 9.75 -13.54
N VAL A 16 -10.41 8.87 -13.39
CA VAL A 16 -9.78 8.15 -14.49
C VAL A 16 -9.78 6.65 -14.18
N GLU A 17 -9.94 5.84 -15.20
CA GLU A 17 -9.89 4.37 -15.07
C GLU A 17 -8.51 3.94 -14.57
N LYS A 18 -8.50 3.08 -13.54
CA LYS A 18 -7.30 2.73 -12.78
C LYS A 18 -6.16 2.19 -13.66
N LEU A 19 -6.44 1.28 -14.59
CA LEU A 19 -5.41 0.71 -15.45
C LEU A 19 -4.81 1.78 -16.38
N LEU A 20 -5.66 2.66 -16.94
CA LEU A 20 -5.23 3.75 -17.79
C LEU A 20 -4.33 4.75 -17.05
N VAL A 21 -4.63 5.01 -15.76
CA VAL A 21 -3.77 5.85 -14.90
C VAL A 21 -2.34 5.30 -14.85
N HIS A 22 -2.19 3.99 -14.62
CA HIS A 22 -0.87 3.34 -14.54
C HIS A 22 -0.19 3.22 -15.90
N GLN A 23 -0.95 2.98 -16.99
CA GLN A 23 -0.41 2.93 -18.35
C GLN A 23 0.16 4.30 -18.79
N ARG A 24 -0.51 5.37 -18.40
CA ARG A 24 -0.09 6.74 -18.72
C ARG A 24 0.87 7.35 -17.70
N GLY A 25 1.07 6.70 -16.54
CA GLY A 25 1.86 7.22 -15.43
C GLY A 25 1.33 8.54 -14.88
N LEU A 26 -0.01 8.71 -14.88
CA LEU A 26 -0.63 9.92 -14.36
C LEU A 26 -0.40 10.01 -12.85
N ARG A 27 -0.13 11.22 -12.36
CA ARG A 27 -0.13 11.49 -10.91
C ARG A 27 -1.51 11.20 -10.35
N HIS A 28 -1.60 10.40 -9.27
CA HIS A 28 -2.89 9.98 -8.72
C HIS A 28 -2.82 9.80 -7.20
N LYS A 29 -3.99 9.76 -6.57
CA LYS A 29 -4.09 9.55 -5.13
C LYS A 29 -3.97 8.07 -4.80
N ALA A 30 -3.25 7.79 -3.72
CA ALA A 30 -3.12 6.46 -3.14
C ALA A 30 -3.17 6.51 -1.61
N VAL A 31 -3.28 5.33 -1.00
CA VAL A 31 -3.32 5.15 0.45
C VAL A 31 -2.43 3.98 0.81
N SER A 32 -1.60 4.15 1.83
CA SER A 32 -0.82 3.06 2.43
C SER A 32 -1.06 2.96 3.92
N VAL A 33 -1.16 1.72 4.41
CA VAL A 33 -1.33 1.43 5.83
C VAL A 33 -0.20 0.54 6.32
N PHE A 34 0.31 0.86 7.51
CA PHE A 34 1.21 0.01 8.28
C PHE A 34 0.50 -0.38 9.58
N LEU A 35 0.21 -1.66 9.74
CA LEU A 35 -0.27 -2.22 11.01
C LEU A 35 0.94 -2.58 11.87
N LEU A 36 1.00 -2.02 13.06
CA LEU A 36 2.12 -2.12 13.99
C LEU A 36 1.75 -2.94 15.23
N SER A 37 2.74 -3.61 15.80
CA SER A 37 2.67 -4.25 17.11
C SER A 37 4.03 -4.11 17.80
N GLY A 38 4.18 -3.07 18.61
CA GLY A 38 5.49 -2.68 19.13
C GLY A 38 6.47 -2.34 18.01
N ASP A 39 7.60 -3.05 17.94
CA ASP A 39 8.62 -2.87 16.91
C ASP A 39 8.37 -3.67 15.62
N GLN A 40 7.24 -4.37 15.52
CA GLN A 40 6.90 -5.19 14.36
C GLN A 40 5.84 -4.52 13.47
N THR A 41 5.89 -4.80 12.18
CA THR A 41 4.86 -4.45 11.22
C THR A 41 4.33 -5.68 10.49
N LEU A 42 3.04 -5.67 10.17
CA LEU A 42 2.44 -6.69 9.31
C LEU A 42 2.73 -6.36 7.86
N ILE A 43 3.38 -7.29 7.16
CA ILE A 43 3.55 -7.23 5.70
C ILE A 43 2.68 -8.27 5.01
N GLN A 44 2.28 -8.01 3.76
CA GLN A 44 1.53 -8.93 2.92
C GLN A 44 2.30 -9.32 1.67
N GLN A 45 2.14 -10.56 1.22
CA GLN A 45 2.59 -11.00 -0.09
C GLN A 45 1.44 -10.92 -1.07
N ARG A 46 1.63 -10.19 -2.16
CA ARG A 46 0.61 -9.95 -3.17
C ARG A 46 0.26 -11.23 -3.92
N ALA A 47 -1.02 -11.42 -4.21
CA ALA A 47 -1.49 -12.56 -5.00
C ALA A 47 -0.83 -12.57 -6.39
N LEU A 48 -0.60 -13.76 -6.94
CA LEU A 48 0.02 -13.93 -8.27
C LEU A 48 -0.86 -13.42 -9.42
N THR A 49 -2.16 -13.22 -9.16
CA THR A 49 -3.14 -12.70 -10.11
C THR A 49 -3.12 -11.17 -10.24
N LYS A 50 -2.30 -10.47 -9.44
CA LYS A 50 -2.20 -9.00 -9.52
C LYS A 50 -1.57 -8.58 -10.84
N TYR A 51 -2.10 -7.53 -11.48
CA TYR A 51 -1.66 -7.04 -12.79
C TYR A 51 -0.25 -6.38 -12.77
N HIS A 52 0.23 -5.96 -11.59
CA HIS A 52 1.62 -5.52 -11.39
C HIS A 52 2.18 -6.04 -10.06
N THR A 53 3.49 -6.19 -9.99
CA THR A 53 4.22 -6.67 -8.81
C THR A 53 3.61 -7.93 -8.17
N PRO A 54 3.16 -8.96 -8.94
CA PRO A 54 2.62 -10.19 -8.37
C PRO A 54 3.68 -10.92 -7.54
N GLY A 55 3.27 -11.50 -6.40
CA GLY A 55 4.13 -12.28 -5.53
C GLY A 55 5.14 -11.48 -4.70
N LEU A 56 5.22 -10.16 -4.85
CA LEU A 56 6.11 -9.33 -4.05
C LEU A 56 5.50 -9.01 -2.68
N TRP A 57 6.39 -8.80 -1.70
CA TRP A 57 6.01 -8.35 -0.37
C TRP A 57 5.80 -6.84 -0.34
N ALA A 58 4.71 -6.41 0.27
CA ALA A 58 4.31 -5.03 0.46
C ALA A 58 4.04 -4.74 1.95
N ASN A 59 3.86 -3.47 2.30
CA ASN A 59 3.31 -3.08 3.61
C ASN A 59 1.90 -3.66 3.81
N THR A 60 1.29 -3.44 4.96
CA THR A 60 0.02 -4.07 5.35
C THR A 60 -1.08 -3.89 4.31
N CYS A 61 -1.24 -2.70 3.75
CA CYS A 61 -2.17 -2.43 2.66
C CYS A 61 -1.68 -1.24 1.83
N CYS A 62 -1.75 -1.35 0.51
CA CYS A 62 -1.49 -0.24 -0.41
C CYS A 62 -2.53 -0.26 -1.53
N THR A 63 -3.23 0.87 -1.74
CA THR A 63 -4.43 0.90 -2.56
C THR A 63 -4.76 2.30 -3.06
N HIS A 64 -5.83 2.41 -3.84
CA HIS A 64 -6.32 3.67 -4.38
C HIS A 64 -7.75 3.94 -3.91
N PRO A 65 -8.07 5.17 -3.50
CA PRO A 65 -9.46 5.54 -3.22
C PRO A 65 -10.29 5.51 -4.51
N HIS A 66 -11.54 5.19 -4.38
CA HIS A 66 -12.51 5.43 -5.44
C HIS A 66 -12.72 6.94 -5.64
N TRP A 67 -13.25 7.32 -6.79
CA TRP A 67 -13.64 8.73 -6.99
C TRP A 67 -14.68 9.16 -5.94
N GLY A 68 -14.36 10.22 -5.20
CA GLY A 68 -15.20 10.74 -4.13
C GLY A 68 -15.01 10.07 -2.76
N GLU A 69 -14.19 9.02 -2.67
CA GLU A 69 -13.88 8.35 -1.40
C GLU A 69 -12.78 9.10 -0.64
N SER A 70 -12.93 9.22 0.68
CA SER A 70 -11.86 9.77 1.52
C SER A 70 -10.71 8.75 1.69
N ALA A 71 -9.50 9.25 2.00
CA ALA A 71 -8.35 8.38 2.20
C ALA A 71 -8.55 7.40 3.37
N ILE A 72 -9.16 7.85 4.48
CA ILE A 72 -9.40 7.00 5.65
C ILE A 72 -10.48 5.95 5.40
N ASP A 73 -11.55 6.28 4.66
CA ASP A 73 -12.59 5.32 4.28
C ASP A 73 -12.02 4.25 3.34
N CYS A 74 -11.19 4.67 2.38
CA CYS A 74 -10.45 3.78 1.50
C CYS A 74 -9.56 2.81 2.28
N ALA A 75 -8.75 3.31 3.22
CA ALA A 75 -7.89 2.49 4.06
C ALA A 75 -8.69 1.46 4.87
N THR A 76 -9.77 1.90 5.52
CA THR A 76 -10.65 1.04 6.32
C THR A 76 -11.31 -0.05 5.48
N ARG A 77 -11.88 0.33 4.34
CA ARG A 77 -12.50 -0.60 3.40
C ARG A 77 -11.51 -1.66 2.93
N ARG A 78 -10.33 -1.25 2.48
CA ARG A 78 -9.35 -2.17 1.90
C ARG A 78 -8.68 -3.08 2.93
N LEU A 79 -8.45 -2.63 4.15
CA LEU A 79 -8.01 -3.51 5.24
C LEU A 79 -9.02 -4.64 5.49
N THR A 80 -10.31 -4.32 5.42
CA THR A 80 -11.37 -5.33 5.54
C THR A 80 -11.40 -6.26 4.34
N GLU A 81 -11.37 -5.73 3.11
CA GLU A 81 -11.46 -6.51 1.87
C GLU A 81 -10.24 -7.40 1.63
N GLU A 82 -9.03 -6.92 1.94
CA GLU A 82 -7.78 -7.66 1.69
C GLU A 82 -7.41 -8.61 2.82
N LEU A 83 -7.63 -8.21 4.08
CA LEU A 83 -7.09 -8.90 5.27
C LEU A 83 -8.14 -9.29 6.30
N GLY A 84 -9.41 -8.93 6.11
CA GLY A 84 -10.47 -9.16 7.09
C GLY A 84 -10.30 -8.34 8.38
N LEU A 85 -9.46 -7.31 8.37
CA LEU A 85 -9.20 -6.47 9.52
C LEU A 85 -10.28 -5.40 9.67
N THR A 86 -10.91 -5.35 10.85
CA THR A 86 -11.99 -4.40 11.19
C THR A 86 -11.74 -3.76 12.55
N GLY A 87 -12.37 -2.62 12.81
CA GLY A 87 -12.35 -1.95 14.11
C GLY A 87 -11.00 -1.33 14.49
N LEU A 88 -10.09 -1.17 13.55
CA LEU A 88 -8.80 -0.52 13.77
C LEU A 88 -8.97 1.01 13.80
N THR A 89 -8.24 1.66 14.71
CA THR A 89 -8.11 3.12 14.70
C THR A 89 -6.93 3.49 13.82
N LEU A 90 -7.21 4.16 12.71
CA LEU A 90 -6.19 4.62 11.77
C LEU A 90 -5.71 6.02 12.14
N THR A 91 -4.40 6.17 12.26
CA THR A 91 -3.74 7.46 12.54
C THR A 91 -3.02 7.94 11.29
N PRO A 92 -3.35 9.12 10.73
CA PRO A 92 -2.58 9.68 9.62
C PRO A 92 -1.21 10.13 10.12
N VAL A 93 -0.16 9.74 9.43
CA VAL A 93 1.23 10.05 9.82
C VAL A 93 1.97 10.92 8.80
N GLY A 94 1.43 11.10 7.61
CA GLY A 94 1.98 11.99 6.60
C GLY A 94 1.59 11.62 5.18
N GLN A 95 2.23 12.29 4.22
CA GLN A 95 2.08 12.03 2.80
C GLN A 95 3.45 11.77 2.18
N VAL A 96 3.48 10.89 1.19
CA VAL A 96 4.67 10.60 0.37
C VAL A 96 4.27 10.73 -1.09
N GLU A 97 5.09 11.40 -1.89
CA GLU A 97 4.96 11.40 -3.34
C GLU A 97 6.13 10.63 -3.95
N TYR A 98 5.83 9.69 -4.83
CA TYR A 98 6.86 8.94 -5.55
C TYR A 98 6.41 8.57 -6.97
N ARG A 99 7.40 8.23 -7.80
CA ARG A 99 7.20 7.68 -9.13
C ARG A 99 8.08 6.44 -9.30
N ALA A 100 7.46 5.31 -9.67
CA ALA A 100 8.17 4.05 -9.85
C ALA A 100 7.60 3.24 -11.01
N GLU A 101 8.46 2.54 -11.72
CA GLU A 101 8.06 1.49 -12.65
C GLU A 101 7.72 0.21 -11.87
N VAL A 102 6.57 -0.37 -12.18
CA VAL A 102 6.05 -1.55 -11.44
C VAL A 102 5.91 -2.79 -12.32
N GLY A 103 6.59 -2.77 -13.47
CA GLY A 103 6.60 -3.86 -14.45
C GLY A 103 5.49 -3.74 -15.50
N ASN A 104 5.60 -4.52 -16.57
CA ASN A 104 4.64 -4.56 -17.67
C ASN A 104 4.35 -3.20 -18.34
N GLY A 105 5.31 -2.25 -18.30
CA GLY A 105 5.12 -0.90 -18.81
C GLY A 105 4.19 -0.03 -17.96
N LEU A 106 3.87 -0.44 -16.75
CA LEU A 106 3.03 0.30 -15.82
C LEU A 106 3.87 1.17 -14.89
N ILE A 107 3.34 2.33 -14.56
CA ILE A 107 3.99 3.35 -13.73
C ILE A 107 3.04 3.74 -12.59
N GLU A 108 3.56 3.71 -11.37
CA GLU A 108 2.95 4.37 -10.23
C GLU A 108 3.57 5.77 -10.08
N HIS A 109 2.73 6.81 -10.16
CA HIS A 109 3.08 8.18 -9.79
C HIS A 109 2.06 8.64 -8.77
N GLU A 110 2.36 8.38 -7.51
CA GLU A 110 1.39 8.43 -6.43
C GLU A 110 1.67 9.58 -5.46
N LEU A 111 0.60 10.30 -5.08
CA LEU A 111 0.53 11.07 -3.85
C LEU A 111 -0.21 10.21 -2.82
N VAL A 112 0.54 9.68 -1.85
CA VAL A 112 0.07 8.65 -0.93
C VAL A 112 -0.20 9.23 0.44
N ASP A 113 -1.43 9.07 0.95
CA ASP A 113 -1.74 9.28 2.35
C ASP A 113 -1.30 8.04 3.15
N ILE A 114 -0.41 8.23 4.14
CA ILE A 114 0.13 7.16 4.98
C ILE A 114 -0.60 7.14 6.31
N PHE A 115 -1.06 5.94 6.68
CA PHE A 115 -1.70 5.67 7.97
C PHE A 115 -0.94 4.58 8.73
N THR A 116 -0.96 4.68 10.06
CA THR A 116 -0.59 3.59 10.97
C THR A 116 -1.80 3.16 11.77
N ALA A 117 -1.78 1.92 12.24
CA ALA A 117 -2.70 1.40 13.23
C ALA A 117 -1.95 0.44 14.16
N GLU A 118 -2.44 0.28 15.39
CA GLU A 118 -1.90 -0.64 16.38
C GLU A 118 -2.82 -1.85 16.52
N ALA A 119 -2.23 -3.04 16.62
CA ALA A 119 -2.94 -4.26 16.96
C ALA A 119 -2.00 -5.25 17.65
N PRO A 120 -2.51 -6.16 18.48
CA PRO A 120 -1.68 -7.24 19.05
C PRO A 120 -1.27 -8.23 17.94
N LEU A 121 -0.14 -8.90 18.11
CA LEU A 121 0.33 -9.96 17.18
C LEU A 121 -0.69 -11.09 16.99
N THR A 122 -1.65 -11.22 17.93
CA THR A 122 -2.73 -12.21 17.89
C THR A 122 -3.98 -11.74 17.15
N VAL A 123 -3.94 -10.55 16.55
CA VAL A 123 -5.10 -10.05 15.78
C VAL A 123 -5.50 -11.05 14.69
N GLN A 124 -6.80 -11.31 14.59
CA GLN A 124 -7.31 -12.24 13.58
C GLN A 124 -7.15 -11.64 12.18
N ILE A 125 -6.39 -12.33 11.35
CA ILE A 125 -6.17 -11.95 9.94
C ILE A 125 -6.83 -13.01 9.06
N THR A 126 -7.66 -12.57 8.13
CA THR A 126 -8.35 -13.44 7.16
C THR A 126 -8.08 -12.94 5.75
N PRO A 127 -6.93 -13.30 5.14
CA PRO A 127 -6.56 -12.80 3.83
C PRO A 127 -7.54 -13.23 2.75
N ASN A 128 -7.89 -12.30 1.85
CA ASN A 128 -8.58 -12.62 0.62
C ASN A 128 -7.56 -13.19 -0.39
N PRO A 129 -7.66 -14.47 -0.80
CA PRO A 129 -6.66 -15.09 -1.66
C PRO A 129 -6.54 -14.48 -3.06
N ALA A 130 -7.57 -13.73 -3.51
CA ALA A 130 -7.49 -12.97 -4.76
C ALA A 130 -6.59 -11.73 -4.67
N GLU A 131 -6.31 -11.26 -3.47
CA GLU A 131 -5.52 -10.06 -3.19
C GLU A 131 -4.17 -10.40 -2.52
N VAL A 132 -4.19 -11.30 -1.54
CA VAL A 132 -3.08 -11.59 -0.63
C VAL A 132 -2.87 -13.09 -0.52
N MET A 133 -1.67 -13.56 -0.86
CA MET A 133 -1.32 -14.98 -0.76
C MET A 133 -0.67 -15.38 0.57
N ALA A 134 -0.07 -14.42 1.29
CA ALA A 134 0.53 -14.65 2.61
C ALA A 134 0.64 -13.36 3.40
N THR A 135 0.74 -13.48 4.73
CA THR A 135 1.03 -12.38 5.64
C THR A 135 2.12 -12.78 6.62
N GLN A 136 2.89 -11.82 7.10
CA GLN A 136 3.94 -12.05 8.09
C GLN A 136 4.12 -10.82 8.97
N TRP A 137 4.22 -11.01 10.28
CA TRP A 137 4.77 -10.02 11.19
C TRP A 137 6.28 -10.03 11.12
N LEU A 138 6.89 -8.86 11.01
CA LEU A 138 8.33 -8.71 10.88
C LEU A 138 8.82 -7.50 11.66
N PRO A 139 9.90 -7.61 12.47
CA PRO A 139 10.52 -6.44 13.09
C PRO A 139 10.94 -5.41 12.03
N LEU A 140 10.66 -4.14 12.27
CA LEU A 140 11.01 -3.05 11.34
C LEU A 140 12.50 -3.03 10.99
N ALA A 141 13.36 -3.33 11.97
CA ALA A 141 14.81 -3.44 11.73
C ALA A 141 15.14 -4.59 10.76
N THR A 142 14.45 -5.73 10.88
CA THR A 142 14.62 -6.88 9.97
C THR A 142 14.11 -6.55 8.58
N LEU A 143 12.94 -5.93 8.47
CA LEU A 143 12.39 -5.47 7.19
C LEU A 143 13.35 -4.49 6.50
N THR A 144 13.89 -3.52 7.25
CA THR A 144 14.88 -2.57 6.74
C THR A 144 16.15 -3.25 6.22
N ALA A 145 16.64 -4.27 6.91
CA ALA A 145 17.80 -5.04 6.45
C ALA A 145 17.46 -5.84 5.19
N GLN A 146 16.33 -6.54 5.16
CA GLN A 146 15.92 -7.37 4.03
C GLN A 146 15.63 -6.56 2.76
N THR A 147 15.02 -5.37 2.86
CA THR A 147 14.80 -4.50 1.69
C THR A 147 16.11 -4.04 1.03
N LYS A 148 17.22 -4.01 1.78
CA LYS A 148 18.56 -3.68 1.26
C LYS A 148 19.27 -4.91 0.67
N THR A 149 19.17 -6.05 1.34
CA THR A 149 19.92 -7.26 0.95
C THR A 149 19.27 -8.07 -0.17
N ASP A 150 17.92 -8.03 -0.23
CA ASP A 150 17.13 -8.74 -1.25
C ASP A 150 15.96 -7.86 -1.75
N PRO A 151 16.29 -6.72 -2.40
CA PRO A 151 15.28 -5.74 -2.82
C PRO A 151 14.25 -6.29 -3.81
N ALA A 152 14.60 -7.34 -4.57
CA ALA A 152 13.73 -7.94 -5.58
C ALA A 152 12.48 -8.62 -4.97
N ARG A 153 12.50 -8.96 -3.69
CA ARG A 153 11.35 -9.54 -2.99
C ARG A 153 10.28 -8.54 -2.62
N PHE A 154 10.60 -7.25 -2.64
CA PHE A 154 9.74 -6.19 -2.10
C PHE A 154 9.25 -5.24 -3.19
N THR A 155 8.05 -4.74 -3.01
CA THR A 155 7.49 -3.75 -3.92
C THR A 155 8.30 -2.46 -3.93
N PRO A 156 8.36 -1.74 -5.06
CA PRO A 156 9.09 -0.48 -5.16
C PRO A 156 8.69 0.53 -4.09
N TRP A 157 7.40 0.71 -3.84
CA TRP A 157 6.91 1.67 -2.84
C TRP A 157 7.30 1.31 -1.41
N LEU A 158 7.23 0.03 -1.00
CA LEU A 158 7.67 -0.36 0.34
C LEU A 158 9.15 -0.03 0.55
N ARG A 159 9.98 -0.28 -0.46
CA ARG A 159 11.41 0.06 -0.42
C ARG A 159 11.63 1.56 -0.27
N ILE A 160 10.86 2.39 -0.98
CA ILE A 160 10.90 3.85 -0.88
C ILE A 160 10.51 4.30 0.54
N TYR A 161 9.42 3.78 1.10
CA TYR A 161 9.00 4.16 2.46
C TYR A 161 10.08 3.82 3.49
N ILE A 162 10.64 2.60 3.43
CA ILE A 162 11.66 2.15 4.39
C ILE A 162 12.97 2.92 4.24
N ALA A 163 13.40 3.25 3.02
CA ALA A 163 14.67 3.91 2.77
C ALA A 163 14.60 5.42 3.02
N ASP A 164 13.56 6.08 2.52
CA ASP A 164 13.51 7.54 2.42
C ASP A 164 12.60 8.18 3.48
N HIS A 165 11.66 7.42 4.05
CA HIS A 165 10.65 7.91 4.99
C HIS A 165 10.53 7.09 6.29
N PRO A 166 11.64 6.62 6.90
CA PRO A 166 11.58 5.76 8.10
C PRO A 166 10.90 6.44 9.29
N HIS A 167 10.91 7.78 9.34
CA HIS A 167 10.28 8.59 10.39
C HIS A 167 8.75 8.41 10.45
N LEU A 168 8.10 8.00 9.36
CA LEU A 168 6.65 7.74 9.33
C LEU A 168 6.26 6.46 10.07
N LEU A 169 7.23 5.59 10.36
CA LEU A 169 7.03 4.30 11.02
C LEU A 169 7.66 4.28 12.44
N ALA A 170 8.25 5.37 12.86
CA ALA A 170 8.79 5.51 14.21
C ALA A 170 7.62 5.61 15.21
N PRO A 171 7.69 4.89 16.36
CA PRO A 171 6.71 4.98 17.43
C PRO A 171 6.67 6.35 18.10
#